data_78b513de8ea5de8bcb5981f37bde3872
#
_entry.id   78b513de8ea5de8bcb5981f37bde3872
#
_cell.length_a   1.000
_cell.length_b   1.000
_cell.length_c   1.000
_cell.angle_alpha   90.00
_cell.angle_beta   90.00
_cell.angle_gamma   90.00
#
_symmetry.space_group_name_H-M   'P 1'
#
loop_
_entity.id
_entity.type
_entity.pdbx_description
1 polymer ?
#
loop_
_entity_poly.entity_id
_entity_poly.type
_entity_poly.pdbx_seq_one_letter_code
_entity_poly.pdbx_strand_id
1 'polypeptide(L)'
;AGSIPYKERKNMPDKPGSMTKLLKECASVEEALTRTDLFLGPKILMLADKKSVATIEIGPEGKFSIEQKENGYSCQTKQDVAEDMLNFNKKIGQSSEKRYERICQLLDDASMPFSLDVFLNFSSDQNDGPDDSIFRIGGTSSKTRTMAVWAVSIPMQGSPEVYIRILNPNEEEKSCRIIADDFFSAQAILNKI
;
A
#
# COMPACT_ATOMS: atom_id res chain seq x y z
N ALA A 1 3.87 -8.72 8.24
CA ALA A 1 5.22 -8.43 7.85
C ALA A 1 5.95 -7.41 8.71
N GLY A 2 5.41 -6.20 8.89
CA GLY A 2 6.02 -5.19 9.79
C GLY A 2 5.84 -5.48 11.27
N SER A 3 4.97 -6.40 11.62
CA SER A 3 4.77 -6.94 12.98
C SER A 3 5.93 -7.82 13.46
N ILE A 4 6.72 -8.39 12.54
CA ILE A 4 7.90 -9.18 12.87
C ILE A 4 9.11 -8.23 13.03
N PRO A 5 9.83 -8.29 14.17
CA PRO A 5 11.01 -7.44 14.39
C PRO A 5 12.07 -7.62 13.29
N TYR A 6 12.72 -6.51 12.90
CA TYR A 6 13.72 -6.53 11.83
C TYR A 6 14.85 -7.52 12.08
N LYS A 7 15.31 -7.65 13.35
CA LYS A 7 16.38 -8.57 13.73
C LYS A 7 16.04 -10.05 13.43
N GLU A 8 14.78 -10.41 13.55
CA GLU A 8 14.30 -11.75 13.18
C GLU A 8 14.12 -11.86 11.67
N ARG A 9 13.41 -10.90 11.08
CA ARG A 9 13.05 -10.89 9.66
C ARG A 9 14.25 -10.93 8.72
N LYS A 10 15.36 -10.24 9.06
CA LYS A 10 16.56 -10.20 8.19
C LYS A 10 17.22 -11.55 7.96
N ASN A 11 16.96 -12.52 8.82
CA ASN A 11 17.51 -13.87 8.73
C ASN A 11 16.53 -14.89 8.11
N MET A 12 15.30 -14.44 7.77
CA MET A 12 14.31 -15.30 7.13
C MET A 12 14.55 -15.36 5.62
N PRO A 13 14.22 -16.50 4.99
CA PRO A 13 14.24 -16.58 3.53
C PRO A 13 13.39 -15.46 2.92
N ASP A 14 13.88 -14.84 1.86
CA ASP A 14 13.18 -13.80 1.13
C ASP A 14 13.42 -13.94 -0.38
N LYS A 15 12.51 -13.38 -1.17
CA LYS A 15 12.63 -13.27 -2.62
C LYS A 15 12.71 -11.78 -3.00
N PRO A 16 13.90 -11.20 -3.05
CA PRO A 16 14.08 -9.81 -3.48
C PRO A 16 13.54 -9.58 -4.89
N GLY A 17 12.95 -8.41 -5.11
CA GLY A 17 12.44 -8.04 -6.43
C GLY A 17 11.13 -8.72 -6.83
N SER A 18 10.42 -9.42 -5.93
CA SER A 18 9.12 -10.05 -6.22
C SER A 18 8.13 -9.06 -6.86
N MET A 19 7.97 -7.86 -6.28
CA MET A 19 7.06 -6.85 -6.81
C MET A 19 7.44 -6.43 -8.25
N THR A 20 8.72 -6.19 -8.49
CA THR A 20 9.21 -5.82 -9.83
C THR A 20 8.97 -6.92 -10.86
N LYS A 21 9.10 -8.19 -10.45
CA LYS A 21 8.80 -9.33 -11.34
C LYS A 21 7.32 -9.44 -11.62
N LEU A 22 6.46 -9.35 -10.60
CA LEU A 22 5.01 -9.36 -10.78
C LEU A 22 4.57 -8.26 -11.76
N LEU A 23 5.06 -7.03 -11.57
CA LEU A 23 4.72 -5.90 -12.45
C LEU A 23 5.23 -6.04 -13.89
N LYS A 24 6.34 -6.75 -14.11
CA LYS A 24 6.91 -6.94 -15.45
C LYS A 24 6.37 -8.14 -16.19
N GLU A 25 6.00 -9.18 -15.47
CA GLU A 25 5.74 -10.51 -16.03
C GLU A 25 4.25 -10.89 -16.01
N CYS A 26 3.41 -10.17 -15.25
CA CYS A 26 1.99 -10.46 -15.09
C CYS A 26 1.13 -9.33 -15.66
N ALA A 27 0.13 -9.67 -16.46
CA ALA A 27 -0.80 -8.71 -17.08
C ALA A 27 -2.05 -8.46 -16.22
N SER A 28 -2.31 -9.28 -15.20
CA SER A 28 -3.49 -9.18 -14.34
C SER A 28 -3.19 -9.62 -12.91
N VAL A 29 -4.10 -9.26 -12.00
CA VAL A 29 -4.08 -9.78 -10.62
C VAL A 29 -4.17 -11.30 -10.62
N GLU A 30 -5.08 -11.88 -11.41
CA GLU A 30 -5.26 -13.32 -11.52
C GLU A 30 -3.95 -14.03 -11.90
N GLU A 31 -3.25 -13.53 -12.92
CA GLU A 31 -1.95 -14.08 -13.33
C GLU A 31 -0.90 -13.92 -12.22
N ALA A 32 -0.87 -12.77 -11.56
CA ALA A 32 0.06 -12.51 -10.46
C ALA A 32 -0.15 -13.48 -9.28
N LEU A 33 -1.41 -13.85 -8.98
CA LEU A 33 -1.72 -14.79 -7.92
C LEU A 33 -1.24 -16.23 -8.19
N THR A 34 -1.01 -16.60 -9.44
CA THR A 34 -0.41 -17.91 -9.78
C THR A 34 1.09 -17.99 -9.49
N ARG A 35 1.76 -16.84 -9.32
CA ARG A 35 3.21 -16.73 -9.11
C ARG A 35 3.61 -16.96 -7.65
N THR A 36 3.12 -18.03 -7.07
CA THR A 36 3.43 -18.40 -5.67
C THR A 36 4.92 -18.63 -5.42
N ASP A 37 5.70 -18.90 -6.48
CA ASP A 37 7.17 -18.94 -6.43
C ASP A 37 7.81 -17.62 -5.98
N LEU A 38 7.08 -16.50 -6.07
CA LEU A 38 7.51 -15.17 -5.62
C LEU A 38 7.03 -14.82 -4.20
N PHE A 39 6.19 -15.65 -3.58
CA PHE A 39 5.62 -15.41 -2.26
C PHE A 39 6.52 -15.99 -1.17
N LEU A 40 7.67 -15.38 -0.99
CA LEU A 40 8.65 -15.79 0.01
C LEU A 40 9.16 -14.59 0.80
N GLY A 41 9.29 -14.79 2.10
CA GLY A 41 9.72 -13.76 3.04
C GLY A 41 8.57 -12.87 3.55
N PRO A 42 8.61 -12.48 4.85
CA PRO A 42 7.50 -11.77 5.47
C PRO A 42 7.23 -10.41 4.83
N LYS A 43 6.17 -10.30 4.08
CA LYS A 43 5.73 -9.07 3.41
C LYS A 43 4.23 -9.10 3.14
N ILE A 44 3.66 -7.94 2.90
CA ILE A 44 2.29 -7.77 2.44
C ILE A 44 2.38 -7.15 1.05
N LEU A 45 1.73 -7.75 0.09
CA LEU A 45 1.58 -7.24 -1.26
C LEU A 45 0.12 -6.88 -1.49
N MET A 46 -0.12 -5.70 -2.04
CA MET A 46 -1.44 -5.31 -2.53
C MET A 46 -1.35 -5.09 -4.03
N LEU A 47 -2.21 -5.76 -4.77
CA LEU A 47 -2.27 -5.76 -6.22
C LEU A 47 -3.64 -5.25 -6.66
N ALA A 48 -3.68 -4.55 -7.77
CA ALA A 48 -4.92 -4.10 -8.38
C ALA A 48 -4.83 -4.12 -9.90
N ASP A 49 -5.92 -4.46 -10.55
CA ASP A 49 -6.15 -4.28 -11.97
C ASP A 49 -7.57 -3.73 -12.21
N LYS A 50 -8.05 -3.75 -13.45
CA LYS A 50 -9.40 -3.26 -13.80
C LYS A 50 -10.54 -4.13 -13.25
N LYS A 51 -10.27 -5.36 -12.81
CA LYS A 51 -11.29 -6.33 -12.40
C LYS A 51 -11.32 -6.56 -10.91
N SER A 52 -10.14 -6.53 -10.27
CA SER A 52 -10.04 -6.93 -8.88
C SER A 52 -8.89 -6.24 -8.14
N VAL A 53 -9.00 -6.28 -6.82
CA VAL A 53 -7.90 -6.01 -5.90
C VAL A 53 -7.57 -7.28 -5.15
N ALA A 54 -6.29 -7.49 -4.83
CA ALA A 54 -5.87 -8.62 -4.02
C ALA A 54 -4.86 -8.17 -2.95
N THR A 55 -5.01 -8.72 -1.76
CA THR A 55 -4.02 -8.62 -0.68
C THR A 55 -3.40 -10.00 -0.47
N ILE A 56 -2.08 -10.04 -0.47
CA ILE A 56 -1.31 -11.24 -0.20
C ILE A 56 -0.48 -10.98 1.04
N GLU A 57 -0.82 -11.66 2.12
CA GLU A 57 -0.05 -11.66 3.36
C GLU A 57 0.92 -12.83 3.32
N ILE A 58 2.21 -12.55 3.34
CA ILE A 58 3.27 -13.56 3.27
C ILE A 58 3.99 -13.58 4.61
N GLY A 59 3.88 -14.70 5.30
CA GLY A 59 4.53 -14.98 6.57
C GLY A 59 5.89 -15.64 6.42
N PRO A 60 6.44 -16.13 7.55
CA PRO A 60 7.65 -16.96 7.56
C PRO A 60 7.44 -18.26 6.77
N GLU A 61 8.55 -18.83 6.29
CA GLU A 61 8.60 -20.16 5.66
C GLU A 61 7.74 -20.32 4.40
N GLY A 62 7.37 -19.20 3.75
CA GLY A 62 6.55 -19.22 2.55
C GLY A 62 5.07 -19.52 2.79
N LYS A 63 4.59 -19.46 4.03
CA LYS A 63 3.15 -19.46 4.30
C LYS A 63 2.56 -18.13 3.82
N PHE A 64 1.40 -18.19 3.19
CA PHE A 64 0.72 -16.99 2.73
C PHE A 64 -0.80 -17.16 2.73
N SER A 65 -1.50 -16.06 2.85
CA SER A 65 -2.94 -15.93 2.65
C SER A 65 -3.23 -14.96 1.53
N ILE A 66 -4.28 -15.21 0.75
CA ILE A 66 -4.71 -14.37 -0.37
C ILE A 66 -6.17 -13.99 -0.15
N GLU A 67 -6.44 -12.70 -0.13
CA GLU A 67 -7.79 -12.15 -0.24
C GLU A 67 -7.92 -11.45 -1.59
N GLN A 68 -8.87 -11.86 -2.43
CA GLN A 68 -9.18 -11.20 -3.70
C GLN A 68 -10.64 -10.73 -3.71
N LYS A 69 -10.87 -9.51 -4.18
CA LYS A 69 -12.20 -8.90 -4.28
C LYS A 69 -12.40 -8.26 -5.65
N GLU A 70 -13.52 -8.53 -6.28
CA GLU A 70 -13.97 -7.85 -7.49
C GLU A 70 -14.75 -6.57 -7.17
N ASN A 71 -15.39 -6.52 -6.01
CA ASN A 71 -16.15 -5.39 -5.49
C ASN A 71 -15.77 -5.10 -4.05
N GLY A 72 -15.87 -3.83 -3.65
CA GLY A 72 -15.53 -3.39 -2.31
C GLY A 72 -14.12 -2.82 -2.22
N TYR A 73 -13.48 -2.99 -1.07
CA TYR A 73 -12.14 -2.47 -0.81
C TYR A 73 -11.28 -3.47 -0.04
N SER A 74 -9.99 -3.23 -0.05
CA SER A 74 -9.04 -3.86 0.86
C SER A 74 -8.19 -2.76 1.50
N CYS A 75 -7.87 -2.90 2.78
CA CYS A 75 -7.00 -1.99 3.51
C CYS A 75 -5.96 -2.74 4.32
N GLN A 76 -4.79 -2.15 4.46
CA GLN A 76 -3.67 -2.77 5.14
C GLN A 76 -2.77 -1.76 5.88
N THR A 77 -2.16 -2.24 6.95
CA THR A 77 -1.08 -1.56 7.62
C THR A 77 0.14 -2.50 7.74
N LYS A 78 0.75 -2.62 8.91
CA LYS A 78 1.97 -3.42 9.07
C LYS A 78 1.72 -4.82 9.60
N GLN A 79 0.51 -5.11 10.10
CA GLN A 79 0.11 -6.38 10.65
C GLN A 79 -0.59 -7.24 9.60
N ASP A 80 -0.50 -8.54 9.80
CA ASP A 80 -1.31 -9.51 9.09
C ASP A 80 -2.71 -9.52 9.71
N VAL A 81 -3.76 -9.53 8.88
CA VAL A 81 -5.17 -9.46 9.30
C VAL A 81 -5.97 -10.71 8.91
N ALA A 82 -5.48 -11.50 7.96
CA ALA A 82 -6.07 -12.78 7.61
C ALA A 82 -6.00 -13.75 8.80
N GLU A 83 -7.09 -14.46 9.07
CA GLU A 83 -7.24 -15.30 10.26
C GLU A 83 -6.11 -16.33 10.42
N ASP A 84 -5.72 -16.97 9.33
CA ASP A 84 -4.65 -17.96 9.27
C ASP A 84 -3.25 -17.38 9.39
N MET A 85 -3.12 -16.05 9.30
CA MET A 85 -1.86 -15.32 9.39
C MET A 85 -1.66 -14.59 10.73
N LEU A 86 -2.70 -14.45 11.56
CA LEU A 86 -2.66 -13.70 12.82
C LEU A 86 -1.54 -14.16 13.77
N ASN A 87 -1.25 -15.45 13.79
CA ASN A 87 -0.23 -16.04 14.66
C ASN A 87 1.21 -15.59 14.32
N PHE A 88 1.43 -15.01 13.14
CA PHE A 88 2.72 -14.45 12.75
C PHE A 88 2.94 -13.01 13.26
N ASN A 89 1.92 -12.38 13.79
CA ASN A 89 2.03 -11.06 14.42
C ASN A 89 2.77 -11.19 15.76
N LYS A 90 4.04 -10.78 15.79
CA LYS A 90 4.87 -10.75 17.01
C LYS A 90 4.61 -9.51 17.84
N LYS A 91 4.49 -8.36 17.20
CA LYS A 91 4.27 -7.08 17.86
C LYS A 91 3.52 -6.13 16.92
N ILE A 92 2.30 -5.81 17.28
CA ILE A 92 1.52 -4.78 16.62
C ILE A 92 1.73 -3.47 17.37
N GLY A 93 2.07 -2.41 16.66
CA GLY A 93 2.24 -1.09 17.25
C GLY A 93 0.91 -0.33 17.28
N GLN A 94 0.62 0.34 18.39
CA GLN A 94 -0.61 1.11 18.58
C GLN A 94 -0.92 2.06 17.39
N SER A 95 0.10 2.77 16.88
CA SER A 95 -0.06 3.61 15.69
C SER A 95 -0.49 2.83 14.43
N SER A 96 -0.13 1.55 14.32
CA SER A 96 -0.54 0.70 13.20
C SER A 96 -1.99 0.28 13.31
N GLU A 97 -2.44 -0.07 14.53
CA GLU A 97 -3.83 -0.42 14.83
C GLU A 97 -4.75 0.77 14.58
N LYS A 98 -4.47 1.92 15.19
CA LYS A 98 -5.28 3.15 15.00
C LYS A 98 -5.44 3.53 13.52
N ARG A 99 -4.34 3.48 12.74
CA ARG A 99 -4.42 3.79 11.32
C ARG A 99 -5.21 2.74 10.53
N TYR A 100 -5.14 1.48 10.93
CA TYR A 100 -5.94 0.42 10.32
C TYR A 100 -7.43 0.65 10.61
N GLU A 101 -7.80 0.85 11.86
CA GLU A 101 -9.18 1.15 12.27
C GLU A 101 -9.71 2.40 11.56
N ARG A 102 -8.89 3.46 11.52
CA ARG A 102 -9.27 4.72 10.88
C ARG A 102 -9.50 4.58 9.38
N ILE A 103 -8.63 3.89 8.64
CA ILE A 103 -8.84 3.71 7.21
C ILE A 103 -10.05 2.82 6.92
N CYS A 104 -10.30 1.79 7.70
CA CYS A 104 -11.51 0.98 7.58
C CYS A 104 -12.76 1.83 7.80
N GLN A 105 -12.81 2.65 8.85
CA GLN A 105 -13.91 3.58 9.09
C GLN A 105 -14.15 4.53 7.91
N LEU A 106 -13.08 5.16 7.39
CA LEU A 106 -13.20 6.09 6.27
C LEU A 106 -13.73 5.42 5.00
N LEU A 107 -13.35 4.17 4.76
CA LEU A 107 -13.80 3.37 3.63
C LEU A 107 -15.27 2.93 3.79
N ASP A 108 -15.66 2.56 5.01
CA ASP A 108 -17.06 2.17 5.32
C ASP A 108 -18.02 3.36 5.21
N ASP A 109 -17.57 4.56 5.64
CA ASP A 109 -18.37 5.78 5.61
C ASP A 109 -18.49 6.39 4.20
N ALA A 110 -17.59 6.02 3.28
CA ALA A 110 -17.55 6.58 1.95
C ALA A 110 -18.46 5.83 0.96
N SER A 111 -19.09 6.58 0.06
CA SER A 111 -19.93 6.00 -0.98
C SER A 111 -19.10 5.46 -2.14
N MET A 112 -19.41 4.27 -2.61
CA MET A 112 -18.86 3.72 -3.84
C MET A 112 -19.59 4.23 -5.10
N PRO A 113 -18.93 4.31 -6.25
CA PRO A 113 -17.52 3.98 -6.49
C PRO A 113 -16.57 5.05 -5.93
N PHE A 114 -15.42 4.62 -5.41
CA PHE A 114 -14.41 5.54 -4.90
C PHE A 114 -13.71 6.28 -6.05
N SER A 115 -13.57 7.59 -5.92
CA SER A 115 -12.76 8.41 -6.81
C SER A 115 -11.32 8.54 -6.30
N LEU A 116 -10.40 8.97 -7.17
CA LEU A 116 -9.04 9.29 -6.76
C LEU A 116 -9.03 10.34 -5.64
N ASP A 117 -9.88 11.36 -5.73
CA ASP A 117 -9.95 12.44 -4.73
C ASP A 117 -10.41 11.95 -3.35
N VAL A 118 -11.26 10.93 -3.27
CA VAL A 118 -11.60 10.26 -2.01
C VAL A 118 -10.36 9.67 -1.35
N PHE A 119 -9.53 8.96 -2.09
CA PHE A 119 -8.27 8.41 -1.56
C PHE A 119 -7.25 9.49 -1.21
N LEU A 120 -7.20 10.59 -1.94
CA LEU A 120 -6.33 11.73 -1.59
C LEU A 120 -6.77 12.37 -0.27
N ASN A 121 -8.07 12.48 -0.02
CA ASN A 121 -8.59 12.94 1.26
C ASN A 121 -8.22 11.98 2.39
N PHE A 122 -8.39 10.67 2.21
CA PHE A 122 -7.98 9.66 3.20
C PHE A 122 -6.48 9.73 3.49
N SER A 123 -5.66 9.89 2.45
CA SER A 123 -4.21 10.00 2.59
C SER A 123 -3.75 11.25 3.34
N SER A 124 -4.62 12.23 3.54
CA SER A 124 -4.38 13.49 4.24
C SER A 124 -5.02 13.52 5.64
N ASP A 125 -5.67 12.44 6.08
CA ASP A 125 -6.34 12.36 7.38
C ASP A 125 -5.36 12.47 8.55
N GLN A 126 -5.66 13.39 9.48
CA GLN A 126 -4.86 13.68 10.67
C GLN A 126 -5.66 13.54 11.97
N ASN A 127 -6.71 12.70 11.97
CA ASN A 127 -7.67 12.57 13.08
C ASN A 127 -7.02 12.15 14.41
N ASP A 128 -5.98 11.31 14.37
CA ASP A 128 -5.32 10.75 15.56
C ASP A 128 -4.02 11.49 15.94
N GLY A 129 -3.92 12.75 15.56
CA GLY A 129 -2.77 13.60 15.90
C GLY A 129 -1.51 13.31 15.08
N PRO A 130 -0.38 13.91 15.45
CA PRO A 130 0.82 13.95 14.60
C PRO A 130 1.52 12.62 14.40
N ASP A 131 1.35 11.66 15.33
CA ASP A 131 2.10 10.41 15.35
C ASP A 131 1.29 9.19 14.89
N ASP A 132 -0.03 9.21 15.08
CA ASP A 132 -0.88 8.02 14.93
C ASP A 132 -1.86 8.10 13.74
N SER A 133 -1.97 9.27 13.09
CA SER A 133 -2.85 9.47 11.94
C SER A 133 -2.36 8.76 10.67
N ILE A 134 -3.23 8.63 9.67
CA ILE A 134 -2.86 8.14 8.33
C ILE A 134 -1.79 9.06 7.75
N PHE A 135 -2.01 10.38 7.76
CA PHE A 135 -1.00 11.37 7.43
C PHE A 135 -0.29 11.85 8.68
N ARG A 136 0.95 11.43 8.88
CA ARG A 136 1.77 11.76 10.05
C ARG A 136 2.70 12.93 9.74
N ILE A 137 2.73 13.90 10.64
CA ILE A 137 3.64 15.05 10.56
C ILE A 137 4.85 14.92 11.49
N GLY A 138 4.83 13.90 12.36
CA GLY A 138 5.83 13.69 13.40
C GLY A 138 5.62 14.60 14.61
N GLY A 139 5.51 14.01 15.79
CA GLY A 139 5.30 14.68 17.06
C GLY A 139 6.52 14.61 17.96
N THR A 140 6.26 14.83 19.26
CA THR A 140 7.28 14.73 20.30
C THR A 140 7.63 13.29 20.66
N SER A 141 6.66 12.38 20.56
CA SER A 141 6.82 10.96 20.89
C SER A 141 7.42 10.16 19.75
N SER A 142 7.19 10.56 18.50
CA SER A 142 7.75 9.95 17.32
C SER A 142 8.15 10.99 16.28
N LYS A 143 9.32 10.79 15.66
CA LYS A 143 9.76 11.59 14.52
C LYS A 143 9.33 11.02 13.19
N THR A 144 8.53 9.94 13.20
CA THR A 144 8.04 9.29 11.98
C THR A 144 7.00 10.16 11.30
N ARG A 145 7.22 10.48 10.03
CA ARG A 145 6.34 11.32 9.23
C ARG A 145 6.05 10.71 7.87
N THR A 146 4.97 11.12 7.25
CA THR A 146 4.65 10.79 5.87
C THR A 146 5.62 11.55 4.95
N MET A 147 6.36 10.83 4.13
CA MET A 147 7.35 11.40 3.21
C MET A 147 6.84 11.43 1.77
N ALA A 148 5.92 10.55 1.44
CA ALA A 148 5.28 10.52 0.14
C ALA A 148 3.88 9.93 0.25
N VAL A 149 3.01 10.38 -0.63
CA VAL A 149 1.72 9.77 -0.93
C VAL A 149 1.68 9.51 -2.42
N TRP A 150 1.22 8.35 -2.80
CA TRP A 150 0.86 8.11 -4.19
C TRP A 150 -0.42 7.29 -4.26
N ALA A 151 -1.23 7.58 -5.25
CA ALA A 151 -2.48 6.92 -5.52
C ALA A 151 -2.61 6.67 -7.03
N VAL A 152 -3.25 5.57 -7.37
CA VAL A 152 -3.46 5.16 -8.75
C VAL A 152 -4.94 4.90 -8.95
N SER A 153 -5.51 5.52 -9.97
CA SER A 153 -6.85 5.21 -10.48
C SER A 153 -6.70 4.36 -11.74
N ILE A 154 -7.35 3.21 -11.77
CA ILE A 154 -7.37 2.30 -12.93
C ILE A 154 -8.83 2.19 -13.41
N PRO A 155 -9.30 3.10 -14.28
CA PRO A 155 -10.68 3.11 -14.73
C PRO A 155 -10.96 1.93 -15.67
N MET A 156 -12.22 1.48 -15.75
CA MET A 156 -12.63 0.44 -16.71
C MET A 156 -12.37 0.88 -18.14
N GLN A 157 -12.57 2.16 -18.45
CA GLN A 157 -12.30 2.75 -19.75
C GLN A 157 -11.34 3.93 -19.60
N GLY A 158 -10.44 4.10 -20.58
CA GLY A 158 -9.41 5.12 -20.55
C GLY A 158 -8.12 4.66 -19.86
N SER A 159 -7.20 5.60 -19.70
CA SER A 159 -5.87 5.36 -19.17
C SER A 159 -5.82 5.51 -17.66
N PRO A 160 -5.00 4.72 -16.97
CA PRO A 160 -4.76 4.92 -15.54
C PRO A 160 -4.21 6.32 -15.24
N GLU A 161 -4.60 6.86 -14.10
CA GLU A 161 -4.10 8.12 -13.57
C GLU A 161 -3.29 7.86 -12.30
N VAL A 162 -2.12 8.48 -12.20
CA VAL A 162 -1.23 8.39 -11.04
C VAL A 162 -1.09 9.76 -10.40
N TYR A 163 -1.33 9.83 -9.09
CA TYR A 163 -1.03 11.00 -8.28
C TYR A 163 0.18 10.70 -7.40
N ILE A 164 1.12 11.65 -7.37
CA ILE A 164 2.31 11.60 -6.53
C ILE A 164 2.40 12.91 -5.75
N ARG A 165 2.66 12.81 -4.43
CA ARG A 165 2.94 13.92 -3.52
C ARG A 165 4.20 13.59 -2.73
N ILE A 166 5.17 14.48 -2.73
CA ILE A 166 6.46 14.32 -2.05
C ILE A 166 6.61 15.40 -0.99
N LEU A 167 7.00 14.99 0.20
CA LEU A 167 7.06 15.81 1.41
C LEU A 167 8.46 15.68 2.05
N ASN A 168 9.49 16.14 1.37
CA ASN A 168 10.83 16.14 1.92
C ASN A 168 10.94 17.10 3.12
N PRO A 169 11.71 16.74 4.17
CA PRO A 169 11.97 17.64 5.26
C PRO A 169 12.66 18.93 4.78
N ASN A 170 12.14 20.08 5.20
CA ASN A 170 12.69 21.41 4.89
C ASN A 170 12.65 21.82 3.40
N GLU A 171 11.87 21.12 2.60
CA GLU A 171 11.58 21.48 1.22
C GLU A 171 10.10 21.81 1.05
N GLU A 172 9.79 22.57 0.01
CA GLU A 172 8.42 22.82 -0.40
C GLU A 172 7.78 21.52 -0.89
N GLU A 173 6.52 21.31 -0.54
CA GLU A 173 5.75 20.16 -0.99
C GLU A 173 5.59 20.20 -2.51
N LYS A 174 5.81 19.04 -3.14
CA LYS A 174 5.62 18.87 -4.58
C LYS A 174 4.56 17.82 -4.84
N SER A 175 3.67 18.09 -5.78
CA SER A 175 2.69 17.10 -6.23
C SER A 175 2.44 17.18 -7.73
N CYS A 176 2.07 16.06 -8.32
CA CYS A 176 1.66 16.01 -9.73
C CYS A 176 0.60 14.92 -9.95
N ARG A 177 -0.20 15.11 -11.02
CA ARG A 177 -1.07 14.08 -11.61
C ARG A 177 -0.56 13.75 -13.00
N ILE A 178 -0.49 12.47 -13.34
CA ILE A 178 0.08 11.96 -14.58
C ILE A 178 -0.85 10.91 -15.15
N ILE A 179 -1.21 11.02 -16.41
CA ILE A 179 -1.88 9.94 -17.15
C ILE A 179 -0.82 8.89 -17.50
N ALA A 180 -1.13 7.61 -17.29
CA ALA A 180 -0.14 6.54 -17.41
C ALA A 180 0.44 6.37 -18.83
N ASP A 181 -0.28 6.74 -19.86
CA ASP A 181 0.25 6.75 -21.24
C ASP A 181 1.43 7.69 -21.40
N ASP A 182 1.47 8.78 -20.60
CA ASP A 182 2.60 9.71 -20.54
C ASP A 182 3.75 9.18 -19.66
N PHE A 183 3.47 8.18 -18.81
CA PHE A 183 4.44 7.67 -17.83
C PHE A 183 5.62 6.94 -18.47
N PHE A 184 5.41 6.35 -19.63
CA PHE A 184 6.45 5.63 -20.36
C PHE A 184 7.34 6.55 -21.22
N SER A 185 7.02 7.83 -21.33
CA SER A 185 7.95 8.83 -21.79
C SER A 185 8.76 9.35 -20.60
N ALA A 186 9.98 8.83 -20.40
CA ALA A 186 10.85 9.17 -19.26
C ALA A 186 11.05 10.68 -19.05
N GLN A 187 10.89 11.48 -20.11
CA GLN A 187 11.00 12.94 -20.09
C GLN A 187 9.81 13.62 -19.40
N ALA A 188 8.61 13.02 -19.42
CA ALA A 188 7.42 13.61 -18.82
C ALA A 188 7.44 13.57 -17.28
N ILE A 189 8.11 12.57 -16.69
CA ILE A 189 8.21 12.41 -15.25
C ILE A 189 9.22 13.41 -14.67
N LEU A 190 10.38 13.54 -15.29
CA LEU A 190 11.46 14.42 -14.81
C LEU A 190 11.11 15.90 -14.86
N ASN A 191 10.19 16.32 -15.75
CA ASN A 191 9.78 17.71 -15.89
C ASN A 191 8.61 18.10 -14.97
N LYS A 192 7.99 17.18 -14.24
CA LYS A 192 6.81 17.41 -13.36
C LYS A 192 7.11 17.22 -11.87
N ILE A 193 8.29 16.73 -11.51
CA ILE A 193 8.80 16.57 -10.13
C ILE A 193 9.96 17.55 -9.92
#